data_9f42d0fc0cbb00e9be63a62a2e9a2cd8
#
_entry.id   9f42d0fc0cbb00e9be63a62a2e9a2cd8
#
_cell.length_a   1.000
_cell.length_b   1.000
_cell.length_c   1.000
_cell.angle_alpha   90.00
_cell.angle_beta   90.00
_cell.angle_gamma   90.00
#
_symmetry.space_group_name_H-M   'P 1'
#
loop_
_entity.id
_entity.type
_entity.pdbx_description
1 polymer ?
#
loop_
_entity_poly.entity_id
_entity_poly.type
_entity_poly.pdbx_seq_one_letter_code
_entity_poly.pdbx_strand_id
1 'polypeptide(L)'
;MNRFITTCLGLGFLANLTAFAGGFVTNTNQNVAFLRNPAQDAAISVGAAYSNPAGVGFLDRRVHLSLNWQMAKQTRKVTANYAPLAFSQENQNPTRWYEGKSFAPVIPSFDVAWRFDEHFFASAHLGIIGGGGKADFASSIGSIESQIAIIPALLNKLAGAPVCFYNADLNIVGEQYVYAGQINIGYRVNDHLSVSAGLRANYVSNHYTADIKRIQISGLENFPQLQPSMQQIGALLQDRELNCSQTGWGWTPILSVDYKVGAFNFAARYEFNTKVRLTNKTGIGQDAGMPQYVDGLSDIASDIPGLLTVGAQWAVIPAVRVSLGFHNFFDKQASFYNAASGQNDRQEAIKHNTREYLLGVEYDVLKKLTLSVGGQLTRFGWGDDYGFIYDQSYNINSFSLGVGLNYRINDRISIDAAFFKTFYDRVDKQMADYNRTGDSTYTKLQSALGQGAAYLGLTKEALTIPGSDSLYRTNTVFGLGLNYSF
;
A
#
# COMPACT_ATOMS: atom_id res chain seq x y z
N MET A 1 38.01 -22.18 8.95
CA MET A 1 38.11 -20.89 8.28
C MET A 1 37.60 -20.96 6.84
N ASN A 2 38.07 -21.87 5.97
CA ASN A 2 37.58 -21.98 4.58
C ASN A 2 36.05 -22.25 4.47
N ARG A 3 35.50 -23.19 5.24
CA ARG A 3 34.03 -23.43 5.25
C ARG A 3 33.24 -22.22 5.72
N PHE A 4 33.76 -21.42 6.62
CA PHE A 4 33.16 -20.23 7.17
C PHE A 4 32.95 -19.14 6.13
N ILE A 5 34.00 -18.77 5.39
CA ILE A 5 33.94 -17.67 4.45
C ILE A 5 33.10 -18.07 3.23
N THR A 6 33.17 -19.36 2.82
CA THR A 6 32.29 -19.91 1.81
C THR A 6 30.82 -19.83 2.23
N THR A 7 30.53 -20.09 3.50
CA THR A 7 29.17 -20.01 4.03
C THR A 7 28.69 -18.57 4.18
N CYS A 8 29.56 -17.63 4.58
CA CYS A 8 29.19 -16.20 4.58
C CYS A 8 28.77 -15.70 3.21
N LEU A 9 29.42 -16.18 2.16
CA LEU A 9 29.11 -15.83 0.78
C LEU A 9 27.97 -16.69 0.19
N GLY A 10 27.65 -17.84 0.82
CA GLY A 10 26.62 -18.81 0.42
C GLY A 10 25.21 -18.57 0.87
N LEU A 11 25.06 -17.62 1.75
CA LEU A 11 23.78 -17.41 2.38
C LEU A 11 22.91 -16.52 1.48
N GLY A 12 21.89 -17.13 0.90
CA GLY A 12 20.95 -16.49 -0.02
C GLY A 12 20.55 -15.07 0.41
N PHE A 13 20.92 -14.11 -0.41
CA PHE A 13 20.82 -12.66 -0.16
C PHE A 13 19.41 -12.11 0.01
N LEU A 14 18.36 -12.92 -0.19
CA LEU A 14 17.02 -12.41 -0.46
C LEU A 14 15.94 -12.85 0.52
N ALA A 15 16.32 -13.47 1.65
CA ALA A 15 15.34 -14.04 2.59
C ALA A 15 14.38 -13.05 3.28
N ASN A 16 14.56 -11.74 3.11
CA ASN A 16 13.73 -10.73 3.75
C ASN A 16 13.09 -9.71 2.78
N LEU A 17 12.94 -10.06 1.50
CA LEU A 17 12.13 -9.24 0.59
C LEU A 17 10.65 -9.35 0.98
N THR A 18 10.24 -8.60 1.96
CA THR A 18 8.84 -8.39 2.25
C THR A 18 8.32 -7.23 1.41
N ALA A 19 8.21 -7.45 0.10
CA ALA A 19 7.55 -6.49 -0.77
C ALA A 19 6.05 -6.49 -0.45
N PHE A 20 5.62 -5.61 0.43
CA PHE A 20 4.23 -5.31 0.64
C PHE A 20 3.95 -3.92 0.09
N ALA A 21 3.72 -3.84 -1.19
CA ALA A 21 3.13 -2.66 -1.79
C ALA A 21 1.61 -2.71 -1.57
N GLY A 22 1.11 -2.39 -0.40
CA GLY A 22 -0.32 -2.31 -0.12
C GLY A 22 -0.55 -1.84 1.30
N GLY A 23 -1.28 -0.76 1.40
CA GLY A 23 -1.82 -0.37 2.69
C GLY A 23 -2.87 -1.39 3.12
N PHE A 24 -3.02 -1.62 4.42
CA PHE A 24 -4.16 -2.34 4.98
C PHE A 24 -5.48 -1.59 4.71
N VAL A 25 -5.40 -0.32 4.37
CA VAL A 25 -6.54 0.55 4.07
C VAL A 25 -6.77 0.56 2.56
N THR A 26 -7.97 0.23 2.16
CA THR A 26 -8.40 0.34 0.77
C THR A 26 -8.57 1.80 0.36
N ASN A 27 -8.53 2.05 -0.94
CA ASN A 27 -8.77 3.37 -1.49
C ASN A 27 -10.27 3.69 -1.47
N THR A 28 -10.68 4.76 -0.81
CA THR A 28 -12.07 5.20 -0.73
C THR A 28 -12.45 6.25 -1.76
N ASN A 29 -11.50 6.77 -2.54
CA ASN A 29 -11.72 7.80 -3.56
C ASN A 29 -12.21 7.24 -4.89
N GLN A 30 -13.34 6.56 -4.89
CA GLN A 30 -13.87 5.87 -6.07
C GLN A 30 -14.59 6.76 -7.07
N ASN A 31 -14.92 7.99 -6.68
CA ASN A 31 -15.60 8.96 -7.54
C ASN A 31 -14.89 10.31 -7.49
N VAL A 32 -14.92 11.08 -8.58
CA VAL A 32 -14.29 12.40 -8.65
C VAL A 32 -14.93 13.39 -7.66
N ALA A 33 -16.19 13.18 -7.28
CA ALA A 33 -16.81 13.92 -6.20
C ALA A 33 -16.05 13.81 -4.88
N PHE A 34 -15.47 12.63 -4.56
CA PHE A 34 -14.62 12.47 -3.40
C PHE A 34 -13.33 13.30 -3.50
N LEU A 35 -12.70 13.36 -4.67
CA LEU A 35 -11.48 14.14 -4.85
C LEU A 35 -11.68 15.64 -4.60
N ARG A 36 -12.86 16.17 -4.94
CA ARG A 36 -13.18 17.59 -4.71
C ARG A 36 -13.71 17.86 -3.31
N ASN A 37 -14.34 16.86 -2.68
CA ASN A 37 -14.87 16.90 -1.32
C ASN A 37 -14.86 15.49 -0.74
N PRO A 38 -13.89 15.10 0.10
CA PRO A 38 -13.78 13.71 0.59
C PRO A 38 -14.90 13.30 1.56
N ALA A 39 -15.62 14.22 2.20
CA ALA A 39 -16.70 13.90 3.11
C ALA A 39 -18.00 13.53 2.35
N GLN A 40 -17.98 12.40 1.64
CA GLN A 40 -19.08 11.90 0.79
C GLN A 40 -20.03 10.94 1.50
N ASP A 41 -19.78 10.60 2.78
CA ASP A 41 -20.51 9.53 3.48
C ASP A 41 -22.02 9.77 3.60
N ALA A 42 -22.44 11.04 3.71
CA ALA A 42 -23.83 11.44 3.72
C ALA A 42 -24.27 12.21 2.45
N ALA A 43 -23.46 12.18 1.39
CA ALA A 43 -23.83 12.83 0.13
C ALA A 43 -24.87 12.01 -0.65
N ILE A 44 -25.89 12.71 -1.14
CA ILE A 44 -26.91 12.14 -2.03
C ILE A 44 -26.50 12.44 -3.48
N SER A 45 -25.81 11.50 -4.10
CA SER A 45 -25.29 11.62 -5.47
C SER A 45 -25.19 10.25 -6.13
N VAL A 46 -24.86 10.19 -7.42
CA VAL A 46 -24.62 8.90 -8.09
C VAL A 46 -23.42 8.15 -7.50
N GLY A 47 -22.40 8.85 -7.01
CA GLY A 47 -21.25 8.27 -6.30
C GLY A 47 -21.62 7.60 -4.98
N ALA A 48 -22.82 7.89 -4.45
CA ALA A 48 -23.38 7.17 -3.30
C ALA A 48 -23.53 5.66 -3.56
N ALA A 49 -23.58 5.21 -4.82
CA ALA A 49 -23.54 3.80 -5.16
C ALA A 49 -22.38 3.05 -4.47
N TYR A 50 -21.25 3.72 -4.26
CA TYR A 50 -20.12 3.19 -3.50
C TYR A 50 -20.11 3.70 -2.05
N SER A 51 -20.17 5.02 -1.83
CA SER A 51 -19.90 5.64 -0.52
C SER A 51 -21.09 5.60 0.46
N ASN A 52 -22.33 5.65 -0.04
CA ASN A 52 -23.57 5.70 0.75
C ASN A 52 -24.73 5.04 -0.01
N PRO A 53 -24.75 3.70 -0.19
CA PRO A 53 -25.74 3.05 -1.04
C PRO A 53 -27.20 3.32 -0.65
N ALA A 54 -27.49 3.54 0.65
CA ALA A 54 -28.83 3.90 1.09
C ALA A 54 -29.27 5.30 0.61
N GLY A 55 -28.33 6.25 0.44
CA GLY A 55 -28.61 7.58 -0.08
C GLY A 55 -29.14 7.62 -1.51
N VAL A 56 -28.92 6.54 -2.27
CA VAL A 56 -29.46 6.39 -3.63
C VAL A 56 -31.01 6.46 -3.64
N GLY A 57 -31.67 6.02 -2.56
CA GLY A 57 -33.13 6.11 -2.41
C GLY A 57 -33.69 7.52 -2.46
N PHE A 58 -32.85 8.55 -2.23
CA PHE A 58 -33.25 9.96 -2.24
C PHE A 58 -32.87 10.73 -3.50
N LEU A 59 -32.31 10.06 -4.52
CA LEU A 59 -32.02 10.68 -5.83
C LEU A 59 -33.32 11.14 -6.51
N ASP A 60 -33.23 12.25 -7.22
CA ASP A 60 -34.38 12.93 -7.85
C ASP A 60 -34.89 12.23 -9.11
N ARG A 61 -33.99 11.63 -9.88
CA ARG A 61 -34.32 10.97 -11.17
C ARG A 61 -34.31 9.45 -11.04
N ARG A 62 -34.88 8.81 -12.07
CA ARG A 62 -35.02 7.34 -12.09
C ARG A 62 -33.69 6.63 -12.29
N VAL A 63 -32.86 7.13 -13.17
CA VAL A 63 -31.57 6.52 -13.48
C VAL A 63 -30.46 7.57 -13.46
N HIS A 64 -29.34 7.23 -12.83
CA HIS A 64 -28.13 8.02 -12.79
C HIS A 64 -26.93 7.14 -13.17
N LEU A 65 -26.06 7.69 -13.98
CA LEU A 65 -24.82 7.08 -14.44
C LEU A 65 -23.67 8.03 -14.13
N SER A 66 -22.53 7.51 -13.71
CA SER A 66 -21.29 8.27 -13.57
C SER A 66 -20.13 7.48 -14.15
N LEU A 67 -19.33 8.13 -14.98
CA LEU A 67 -18.06 7.62 -15.48
C LEU A 67 -16.97 8.53 -14.96
N ASN A 68 -16.01 7.96 -14.28
CA ASN A 68 -14.91 8.70 -13.67
C ASN A 68 -13.57 8.21 -14.22
N TRP A 69 -12.69 9.17 -14.44
CA TRP A 69 -11.29 8.97 -14.75
C TRP A 69 -10.44 9.70 -13.72
N GLN A 70 -9.44 9.02 -13.19
CA GLN A 70 -8.46 9.60 -12.31
C GLN A 70 -7.05 9.30 -12.82
N MET A 71 -6.14 10.22 -12.58
CA MET A 71 -4.71 10.08 -12.83
C MET A 71 -3.97 10.32 -11.52
N ALA A 72 -3.16 9.36 -11.08
CA ALA A 72 -2.43 9.46 -9.83
C ALA A 72 -0.91 9.39 -10.06
N LYS A 73 -0.18 10.29 -9.38
CA LYS A 73 1.29 10.27 -9.31
C LYS A 73 1.72 10.21 -7.86
N GLN A 74 2.55 9.23 -7.54
CA GLN A 74 3.09 9.03 -6.22
C GLN A 74 4.61 8.88 -6.28
N THR A 75 5.29 9.45 -5.29
CA THR A 75 6.74 9.28 -5.10
C THR A 75 6.98 8.84 -3.67
N ARG A 76 7.82 7.82 -3.50
CA ARG A 76 8.32 7.33 -2.22
C ARG A 76 9.81 7.61 -2.16
N LYS A 77 10.28 8.26 -1.10
CA LYS A 77 11.70 8.57 -0.90
C LYS A 77 12.16 7.94 0.41
N VAL A 78 13.27 7.25 0.34
CA VAL A 78 13.95 6.64 1.49
C VAL A 78 15.36 7.17 1.54
N THR A 79 15.74 7.76 2.66
CA THR A 79 17.13 8.08 2.96
C THR A 79 17.61 7.08 3.99
N ALA A 80 18.46 6.15 3.57
CA ALA A 80 19.05 5.14 4.43
C ALA A 80 20.42 5.60 4.93
N ASN A 81 20.72 5.30 6.20
CA ASN A 81 22.07 5.46 6.75
C ASN A 81 22.48 4.13 7.42
N TYR A 82 23.47 3.47 6.80
CA TYR A 82 23.96 2.17 7.28
C TYR A 82 25.44 2.04 6.92
N ALA A 83 26.29 1.88 7.92
CA ALA A 83 27.76 1.90 7.76
C ALA A 83 28.30 0.98 6.64
N PRO A 84 27.80 -0.29 6.47
CA PRO A 84 28.26 -1.17 5.40
C PRO A 84 28.02 -0.64 3.97
N LEU A 85 27.07 0.26 3.75
CA LEU A 85 26.86 0.87 2.42
C LEU A 85 28.09 1.66 1.92
N ALA A 86 28.95 2.10 2.83
CA ALA A 86 30.21 2.76 2.48
C ALA A 86 31.20 1.83 1.76
N PHE A 87 30.99 0.52 1.76
CA PHE A 87 31.84 -0.43 1.02
C PHE A 87 31.35 -0.68 -0.42
N SER A 88 30.48 0.15 -0.96
CA SER A 88 30.19 0.14 -2.40
C SER A 88 31.35 0.73 -3.21
N GLN A 89 31.67 0.12 -4.35
CA GLN A 89 32.70 0.64 -5.27
C GLN A 89 32.29 1.99 -5.89
N GLU A 90 31.01 2.16 -6.20
CA GLU A 90 30.51 3.35 -6.89
C GLU A 90 30.33 4.54 -5.95
N ASN A 91 29.96 4.28 -4.71
CA ASN A 91 29.62 5.33 -3.77
C ASN A 91 29.99 4.94 -2.34
N GLN A 92 31.17 5.37 -1.91
CA GLN A 92 31.71 5.09 -0.57
C GLN A 92 31.07 5.96 0.54
N ASN A 93 29.75 6.12 0.49
CA ASN A 93 29.00 6.88 1.48
C ASN A 93 28.03 5.95 2.22
N PRO A 94 27.99 5.95 3.57
CA PRO A 94 27.01 5.17 4.34
C PRO A 94 25.58 5.65 4.15
N THR A 95 25.36 6.84 3.59
CA THR A 95 24.03 7.40 3.33
C THR A 95 23.66 7.19 1.87
N ARG A 96 22.47 6.62 1.64
CA ARG A 96 21.87 6.36 0.31
C ARG A 96 20.52 7.01 0.18
N TRP A 97 20.18 7.42 -1.03
CA TRP A 97 18.85 7.93 -1.40
C TRP A 97 18.21 6.97 -2.39
N TYR A 98 17.07 6.45 -2.03
CA TYR A 98 16.26 5.59 -2.89
C TYR A 98 14.96 6.29 -3.24
N GLU A 99 14.53 6.19 -4.49
CA GLU A 99 13.29 6.80 -4.95
C GLU A 99 12.45 5.79 -5.71
N GLY A 100 11.27 5.50 -5.17
CA GLY A 100 10.24 4.70 -5.84
C GLY A 100 9.21 5.59 -6.48
N LYS A 101 8.95 5.41 -7.77
CA LYS A 101 7.96 6.16 -8.54
C LYS A 101 6.78 5.28 -8.89
N SER A 102 5.58 5.84 -8.76
CA SER A 102 4.34 5.22 -9.21
C SER A 102 3.55 6.23 -10.01
N PHE A 103 3.14 5.83 -11.21
CA PHE A 103 2.29 6.64 -12.06
C PHE A 103 1.18 5.78 -12.65
N ALA A 104 -0.06 6.12 -12.33
CA ALA A 104 -1.26 5.49 -12.88
C ALA A 104 -2.00 6.54 -13.74
N PRO A 105 -1.85 6.50 -15.06
CA PRO A 105 -2.47 7.50 -15.96
C PRO A 105 -3.98 7.34 -16.06
N VAL A 106 -4.50 6.15 -15.79
CA VAL A 106 -5.92 5.83 -15.92
C VAL A 106 -6.36 4.96 -14.74
N ILE A 107 -7.19 5.51 -13.87
CA ILE A 107 -7.89 4.79 -12.81
C ILE A 107 -9.37 5.03 -13.05
N PRO A 108 -10.07 4.11 -13.75
CA PRO A 108 -11.47 4.29 -14.10
C PRO A 108 -12.36 3.84 -12.95
N SER A 109 -13.54 4.46 -12.85
CA SER A 109 -14.66 3.92 -12.09
C SER A 109 -15.98 4.24 -12.76
N PHE A 110 -16.98 3.41 -12.50
CA PHE A 110 -18.31 3.54 -13.07
C PHE A 110 -19.35 3.28 -11.99
N ASP A 111 -20.31 4.20 -11.88
CA ASP A 111 -21.43 4.12 -10.94
C ASP A 111 -22.76 4.14 -11.68
N VAL A 112 -23.69 3.33 -11.21
CA VAL A 112 -25.10 3.29 -11.67
C VAL A 112 -25.99 3.33 -10.44
N ALA A 113 -27.01 4.17 -10.50
CA ALA A 113 -28.09 4.18 -9.54
C ALA A 113 -29.43 4.13 -10.28
N TRP A 114 -30.32 3.24 -9.86
CA TRP A 114 -31.62 3.02 -10.48
C TRP A 114 -32.72 2.90 -9.43
N ARG A 115 -33.68 3.80 -9.48
CA ARG A 115 -34.92 3.73 -8.71
C ARG A 115 -35.99 3.04 -9.54
N PHE A 116 -36.50 1.89 -9.07
CA PHE A 116 -37.56 1.15 -9.76
C PHE A 116 -38.90 1.84 -9.59
N ASP A 117 -39.17 2.27 -8.36
CA ASP A 117 -40.38 2.98 -7.95
C ASP A 117 -40.07 3.98 -6.82
N GLU A 118 -41.06 4.37 -6.01
CA GLU A 118 -40.89 5.31 -4.90
C GLU A 118 -40.14 4.70 -3.71
N HIS A 119 -40.09 3.39 -3.60
CA HIS A 119 -39.51 2.64 -2.48
C HIS A 119 -38.24 1.86 -2.89
N PHE A 120 -38.31 1.07 -3.96
CA PHE A 120 -37.23 0.17 -4.32
C PHE A 120 -36.21 0.82 -5.26
N PHE A 121 -34.95 0.55 -4.96
CA PHE A 121 -33.84 0.99 -5.79
C PHE A 121 -32.70 -0.03 -5.78
N ALA A 122 -31.82 0.08 -6.76
CA ALA A 122 -30.55 -0.62 -6.83
C ALA A 122 -29.43 0.32 -7.23
N SER A 123 -28.23 -0.04 -6.92
CA SER A 123 -27.04 0.62 -7.43
C SER A 123 -25.92 -0.36 -7.69
N ALA A 124 -24.98 0.03 -8.54
CA ALA A 124 -23.77 -0.74 -8.81
C ALA A 124 -22.58 0.18 -8.93
N HIS A 125 -21.42 -0.34 -8.56
CA HIS A 125 -20.11 0.30 -8.69
C HIS A 125 -19.11 -0.68 -9.30
N LEU A 126 -18.26 -0.19 -10.21
CA LEU A 126 -17.11 -0.89 -10.73
C LEU A 126 -15.89 0.01 -10.62
N GLY A 127 -14.78 -0.49 -10.08
CA GLY A 127 -13.58 0.32 -9.93
C GLY A 127 -12.39 -0.42 -9.31
N ILE A 128 -11.29 0.31 -9.11
CA ILE A 128 -10.10 -0.16 -8.43
C ILE A 128 -10.15 0.41 -7.01
N ILE A 129 -10.54 -0.41 -6.04
CA ILE A 129 -10.80 0.03 -4.65
C ILE A 129 -9.59 -0.04 -3.73
N GLY A 130 -8.47 -0.54 -4.19
CA GLY A 130 -7.29 -0.69 -3.36
C GLY A 130 -6.03 -0.98 -4.16
N GLY A 131 -4.93 -1.03 -3.43
CA GLY A 131 -3.59 -1.23 -3.99
C GLY A 131 -2.82 0.08 -4.13
N GLY A 132 -1.52 -0.03 -4.32
CA GLY A 132 -0.60 1.11 -4.45
C GLY A 132 -0.24 1.46 -5.89
N GLY A 133 -0.84 0.78 -6.88
CA GLY A 133 -0.40 0.82 -8.25
C GLY A 133 0.99 0.17 -8.41
N LYS A 134 1.71 0.57 -9.45
CA LYS A 134 3.08 0.13 -9.70
C LYS A 134 4.06 1.05 -8.97
N ALA A 135 4.93 0.49 -8.12
CA ALA A 135 6.07 1.18 -7.51
C ALA A 135 7.36 0.62 -8.09
N ASP A 136 8.15 1.47 -8.73
CA ASP A 136 9.41 1.11 -9.39
C ASP A 136 10.57 1.77 -8.64
N PHE A 137 11.46 0.94 -8.07
CA PHE A 137 12.69 1.33 -7.41
C PHE A 137 13.88 0.93 -8.28
N ALA A 138 14.16 1.71 -9.30
CA ALA A 138 15.16 1.41 -10.33
C ALA A 138 16.61 1.36 -9.81
N SER A 139 16.88 1.88 -8.61
CA SER A 139 18.21 1.95 -8.01
C SER A 139 18.33 1.19 -6.70
N SER A 140 17.54 0.11 -6.52
CA SER A 140 17.52 -0.64 -5.28
C SER A 140 16.75 0.03 -4.14
N ILE A 141 16.92 -0.53 -2.95
CA ILE A 141 16.34 -0.08 -1.70
C ILE A 141 17.20 -0.59 -0.54
N GLY A 142 17.23 0.13 0.58
CA GLY A 142 18.13 -0.13 1.70
C GLY A 142 18.02 -1.54 2.27
N SER A 143 16.80 -2.08 2.40
CA SER A 143 16.56 -3.43 2.92
C SER A 143 17.17 -4.54 2.07
N ILE A 144 17.40 -4.30 0.79
CA ILE A 144 18.01 -5.26 -0.14
C ILE A 144 19.50 -5.01 -0.26
N GLU A 145 19.91 -3.78 -0.53
CA GLU A 145 21.31 -3.44 -0.69
C GLU A 145 22.14 -3.79 0.56
N SER A 146 21.54 -3.63 1.77
CA SER A 146 22.18 -3.99 3.03
C SER A 146 22.60 -5.47 3.11
N GLN A 147 21.83 -6.37 2.50
CA GLN A 147 22.12 -7.80 2.48
C GLN A 147 23.40 -8.12 1.70
N ILE A 148 23.75 -7.31 0.71
CA ILE A 148 24.99 -7.40 -0.06
C ILE A 148 26.11 -6.67 0.67
N ALA A 149 25.84 -5.46 1.13
CA ALA A 149 26.81 -4.58 1.76
C ALA A 149 27.42 -5.15 3.06
N ILE A 150 26.68 -6.00 3.78
CA ILE A 150 27.21 -6.62 5.01
C ILE A 150 28.39 -7.56 4.74
N ILE A 151 28.53 -8.13 3.54
CA ILE A 151 29.59 -9.09 3.21
C ILE A 151 30.98 -8.44 3.22
N PRO A 152 31.24 -7.39 2.39
CA PRO A 152 32.54 -6.71 2.48
C PRO A 152 32.76 -6.12 3.88
N ALA A 153 31.71 -5.68 4.58
CA ALA A 153 31.85 -5.21 5.96
C ALA A 153 32.42 -6.28 6.89
N LEU A 154 31.94 -7.52 6.80
CA LEU A 154 32.46 -8.65 7.58
C LEU A 154 33.90 -9.01 7.19
N LEU A 155 34.19 -9.06 5.89
CA LEU A 155 35.55 -9.37 5.40
C LEU A 155 36.54 -8.27 5.81
N ASN A 156 36.18 -7.02 5.73
CA ASN A 156 37.00 -5.89 6.16
C ASN A 156 37.27 -5.89 7.67
N LYS A 157 36.26 -6.28 8.46
CA LYS A 157 36.42 -6.47 9.90
C LYS A 157 37.43 -7.58 10.22
N LEU A 158 37.38 -8.70 9.48
CA LEU A 158 38.34 -9.79 9.63
C LEU A 158 39.75 -9.40 9.19
N ALA A 159 39.88 -8.58 8.14
CA ALA A 159 41.16 -8.07 7.66
C ALA A 159 41.75 -6.97 8.55
N GLY A 160 40.94 -6.32 9.37
CA GLY A 160 41.32 -5.12 10.14
C GLY A 160 41.51 -3.87 9.27
N ALA A 161 41.12 -3.91 7.99
CA ALA A 161 41.28 -2.83 7.02
C ALA A 161 40.18 -2.90 5.93
N PRO A 162 39.81 -1.78 5.28
CA PRO A 162 38.83 -1.72 4.20
C PRO A 162 39.42 -2.20 2.86
N VAL A 163 39.56 -3.50 2.71
CA VAL A 163 40.15 -4.14 1.51
C VAL A 163 39.13 -4.75 0.56
N CYS A 164 37.87 -4.94 1.00
CA CYS A 164 36.79 -5.48 0.19
C CYS A 164 35.69 -4.46 -0.05
N PHE A 165 35.20 -4.47 -1.30
CA PHE A 165 34.11 -3.61 -1.74
C PHE A 165 33.11 -4.41 -2.59
N TYR A 166 31.86 -3.95 -2.67
CA TYR A 166 30.84 -4.57 -3.51
C TYR A 166 30.40 -3.65 -4.64
N ASN A 167 29.92 -4.28 -5.70
CA ASN A 167 29.08 -3.68 -6.74
C ASN A 167 27.91 -4.62 -7.04
N ALA A 168 26.73 -4.07 -7.36
CA ALA A 168 25.58 -4.84 -7.77
C ALA A 168 24.55 -3.94 -8.46
N ASP A 169 23.90 -4.48 -9.48
CA ASP A 169 22.73 -3.85 -10.10
C ASP A 169 21.46 -4.40 -9.45
N LEU A 170 20.67 -3.53 -8.92
CA LEU A 170 19.49 -3.89 -8.16
C LEU A 170 18.28 -3.11 -8.68
N ASN A 171 17.22 -3.82 -9.06
CA ASN A 171 15.96 -3.22 -9.45
C ASN A 171 14.80 -3.99 -8.83
N ILE A 172 13.78 -3.29 -8.35
CA ILE A 172 12.61 -3.90 -7.72
C ILE A 172 11.37 -3.16 -8.16
N VAL A 173 10.40 -3.92 -8.63
CA VAL A 173 9.09 -3.42 -9.00
C VAL A 173 8.02 -4.20 -8.26
N GLY A 174 7.09 -3.49 -7.67
CA GLY A 174 5.89 -4.06 -7.06
C GLY A 174 4.64 -3.41 -7.63
N GLU A 175 3.68 -4.21 -8.05
CA GLU A 175 2.36 -3.77 -8.47
C GLU A 175 1.29 -4.40 -7.59
N GLN A 176 0.29 -3.61 -7.22
CA GLN A 176 -0.87 -4.13 -6.49
C GLN A 176 -2.14 -3.42 -6.93
N TYR A 177 -3.17 -4.22 -7.22
CA TYR A 177 -4.50 -3.74 -7.54
C TYR A 177 -5.55 -4.60 -6.85
N VAL A 178 -6.62 -3.94 -6.37
CA VAL A 178 -7.85 -4.58 -5.93
C VAL A 178 -8.97 -4.08 -6.82
N TYR A 179 -9.36 -4.90 -7.78
CA TYR A 179 -10.50 -4.64 -8.65
C TYR A 179 -11.78 -5.04 -7.93
N ALA A 180 -12.84 -4.23 -8.06
CA ALA A 180 -14.08 -4.52 -7.37
C ALA A 180 -15.31 -4.24 -8.24
N GLY A 181 -16.30 -5.12 -8.07
CA GLY A 181 -17.66 -4.90 -8.51
C GLY A 181 -18.62 -5.00 -7.33
N GLN A 182 -19.39 -3.94 -7.07
CA GLN A 182 -20.34 -3.84 -5.98
C GLN A 182 -21.77 -3.72 -6.55
N ILE A 183 -22.71 -4.42 -5.94
CA ILE A 183 -24.15 -4.32 -6.24
C ILE A 183 -24.85 -4.09 -4.92
N ASN A 184 -25.83 -3.17 -4.90
CA ASN A 184 -26.66 -2.88 -3.74
C ASN A 184 -28.13 -2.90 -4.16
N ILE A 185 -28.97 -3.34 -3.22
CA ILE A 185 -30.43 -3.25 -3.31
C ILE A 185 -30.88 -2.50 -2.06
N GLY A 186 -31.81 -1.57 -2.22
CA GLY A 186 -32.28 -0.77 -1.10
C GLY A 186 -33.77 -0.51 -1.15
N TYR A 187 -34.26 -0.06 0.01
CA TYR A 187 -35.64 0.27 0.26
C TYR A 187 -35.74 1.64 0.95
N ARG A 188 -36.40 2.59 0.32
CA ARG A 188 -36.80 3.86 0.91
C ARG A 188 -38.03 3.65 1.74
N VAL A 189 -37.88 3.63 3.07
CA VAL A 189 -38.97 3.37 4.01
C VAL A 189 -39.99 4.50 3.99
N ASN A 190 -39.51 5.76 3.93
CA ASN A 190 -40.32 6.98 3.85
C ASN A 190 -39.46 8.13 3.33
N ASP A 191 -39.96 9.37 3.41
CA ASP A 191 -39.24 10.57 2.96
C ASP A 191 -37.97 10.90 3.76
N HIS A 192 -37.80 10.24 4.91
CA HIS A 192 -36.67 10.49 5.81
C HIS A 192 -35.70 9.31 5.90
N LEU A 193 -36.15 8.08 5.76
CA LEU A 193 -35.35 6.88 6.04
C LEU A 193 -35.22 5.99 4.81
N SER A 194 -33.99 5.64 4.51
CA SER A 194 -33.65 4.67 3.48
C SER A 194 -32.62 3.67 4.03
N VAL A 195 -32.69 2.42 3.60
CA VAL A 195 -31.78 1.34 3.98
C VAL A 195 -31.32 0.58 2.74
N SER A 196 -30.14 -0.01 2.80
CA SER A 196 -29.62 -0.81 1.69
C SER A 196 -28.73 -1.93 2.18
N ALA A 197 -28.75 -3.04 1.45
CA ALA A 197 -27.81 -4.15 1.58
C ALA A 197 -27.09 -4.38 0.26
N GLY A 198 -25.82 -4.70 0.31
CA GLY A 198 -24.99 -4.90 -0.87
C GLY A 198 -23.97 -6.01 -0.70
N LEU A 199 -23.40 -6.39 -1.83
CA LEU A 199 -22.29 -7.35 -1.91
C LEU A 199 -21.26 -6.84 -2.90
N ARG A 200 -19.97 -6.87 -2.49
CA ARG A 200 -18.85 -6.51 -3.34
C ARG A 200 -17.95 -7.71 -3.59
N ALA A 201 -17.71 -8.03 -4.84
CA ALA A 201 -16.69 -8.96 -5.27
C ALA A 201 -15.36 -8.21 -5.39
N ASN A 202 -14.30 -8.74 -4.81
CA ASN A 202 -12.96 -8.16 -4.86
C ASN A 202 -12.00 -9.16 -5.49
N TYR A 203 -11.25 -8.73 -6.49
CA TYR A 203 -10.16 -9.47 -7.09
C TYR A 203 -8.83 -8.78 -6.80
N VAL A 204 -7.99 -9.44 -6.02
CA VAL A 204 -6.64 -8.94 -5.71
C VAL A 204 -5.68 -9.50 -6.74
N SER A 205 -4.87 -8.62 -7.34
CA SER A 205 -3.82 -8.96 -8.29
C SER A 205 -2.56 -8.18 -7.94
N ASN A 206 -1.55 -8.92 -7.51
CA ASN A 206 -0.22 -8.39 -7.19
C ASN A 206 0.79 -8.96 -8.18
N HIS A 207 1.80 -8.17 -8.53
CA HIS A 207 2.91 -8.61 -9.37
C HIS A 207 4.21 -8.05 -8.83
N TYR A 208 5.21 -8.90 -8.65
CA TYR A 208 6.51 -8.55 -8.11
C TYR A 208 7.61 -9.02 -9.04
N THR A 209 8.49 -8.09 -9.41
CA THR A 209 9.73 -8.42 -10.11
C THR A 209 10.92 -7.86 -9.34
N ALA A 210 12.00 -8.62 -9.31
CA ALA A 210 13.28 -8.16 -8.79
C ALA A 210 14.41 -8.67 -9.68
N ASP A 211 15.35 -7.80 -9.99
CA ASP A 211 16.59 -8.10 -10.68
C ASP A 211 17.74 -7.80 -9.74
N ILE A 212 18.57 -8.79 -9.46
CA ILE A 212 19.82 -8.68 -8.72
C ILE A 212 20.89 -9.24 -9.62
N LYS A 213 21.65 -8.35 -10.24
CA LYS A 213 22.58 -8.69 -11.29
C LYS A 213 23.97 -8.14 -11.00
N ARG A 214 24.97 -8.75 -11.60
CA ARG A 214 26.37 -8.31 -11.55
C ARG A 214 26.87 -8.08 -10.12
N ILE A 215 26.52 -8.98 -9.18
CA ILE A 215 27.07 -8.91 -7.82
C ILE A 215 28.55 -9.22 -7.90
N GLN A 216 29.38 -8.27 -7.53
CA GLN A 216 30.84 -8.40 -7.49
C GLN A 216 31.37 -8.01 -6.12
N ILE A 217 32.28 -8.79 -5.58
CA ILE A 217 33.05 -8.46 -4.38
C ILE A 217 34.51 -8.38 -4.79
N SER A 218 35.08 -7.19 -4.78
CA SER A 218 36.52 -6.99 -4.99
C SER A 218 37.31 -7.18 -3.69
N GLY A 219 38.62 -7.38 -3.79
CA GLY A 219 39.50 -7.51 -2.63
C GLY A 219 39.51 -8.93 -2.04
N LEU A 220 38.85 -9.92 -2.68
CA LEU A 220 38.86 -11.32 -2.25
C LEU A 220 40.26 -11.94 -2.34
N GLU A 221 41.12 -11.42 -3.18
CA GLU A 221 42.54 -11.80 -3.31
C GLU A 221 43.33 -11.60 -2.00
N ASN A 222 42.87 -10.69 -1.13
CA ASN A 222 43.44 -10.49 0.21
C ASN A 222 43.16 -11.64 1.19
N PHE A 223 42.37 -12.63 0.74
CA PHE A 223 41.98 -13.79 1.55
C PHE A 223 42.40 -15.09 0.82
N PRO A 224 43.71 -15.43 0.80
CA PRO A 224 44.20 -16.65 0.11
C PRO A 224 43.49 -17.94 0.57
N GLN A 225 43.03 -17.96 1.82
CA GLN A 225 42.28 -19.07 2.40
C GLN A 225 40.91 -19.30 1.73
N LEU A 226 40.40 -18.36 0.94
CA LEU A 226 39.17 -18.49 0.15
C LEU A 226 39.36 -19.13 -1.20
N GLN A 227 40.59 -19.20 -1.72
CA GLN A 227 40.88 -19.72 -3.05
C GLN A 227 40.26 -21.10 -3.32
N PRO A 228 40.27 -22.07 -2.38
CA PRO A 228 39.63 -23.38 -2.60
C PRO A 228 38.09 -23.29 -2.74
N SER A 229 37.51 -22.16 -2.35
CA SER A 229 36.05 -21.94 -2.33
C SER A 229 35.58 -20.94 -3.39
N MET A 230 36.47 -20.43 -4.23
CA MET A 230 36.14 -19.37 -5.20
C MET A 230 35.05 -19.79 -6.19
N GLN A 231 35.01 -21.07 -6.59
CA GLN A 231 33.96 -21.58 -7.48
C GLN A 231 32.58 -21.57 -6.78
N GLN A 232 32.54 -21.92 -5.50
CA GLN A 232 31.32 -21.88 -4.70
C GLN A 232 30.88 -20.45 -4.44
N ILE A 233 31.83 -19.55 -4.17
CA ILE A 233 31.57 -18.11 -4.02
C ILE A 233 30.98 -17.54 -5.32
N GLY A 234 31.55 -17.86 -6.48
CA GLY A 234 31.03 -17.44 -7.78
C GLY A 234 29.60 -17.93 -8.04
N ALA A 235 29.28 -19.18 -7.65
CA ALA A 235 27.94 -19.70 -7.76
C ALA A 235 26.91 -18.95 -6.90
N LEU A 236 27.36 -18.32 -5.82
CA LEU A 236 26.52 -17.55 -4.90
C LEU A 236 26.32 -16.10 -5.32
N LEU A 237 27.25 -15.55 -6.10
CA LEU A 237 27.18 -14.21 -6.67
C LEU A 237 26.52 -14.21 -8.05
N GLN A 238 25.86 -15.30 -8.44
CA GLN A 238 25.13 -15.38 -9.70
C GLN A 238 23.95 -14.42 -9.71
N ASP A 239 23.64 -13.95 -10.91
CA ASP A 239 22.45 -13.15 -11.17
C ASP A 239 21.20 -13.88 -10.70
N ARG A 240 20.28 -13.13 -10.13
CA ARG A 240 18.99 -13.64 -9.63
C ARG A 240 17.87 -12.76 -10.10
N GLU A 241 16.80 -13.40 -10.52
CA GLU A 241 15.60 -12.72 -10.97
C GLU A 241 14.40 -13.30 -10.22
N LEU A 242 13.44 -12.43 -9.94
CA LEU A 242 12.12 -12.80 -9.43
C LEU A 242 11.05 -12.31 -10.40
N ASN A 243 10.10 -13.18 -10.71
CA ASN A 243 8.85 -12.80 -11.37
C ASN A 243 7.73 -13.63 -10.76
N CYS A 244 6.95 -13.01 -9.86
CA CYS A 244 5.88 -13.64 -9.12
C CYS A 244 4.59 -12.84 -9.21
N SER A 245 3.50 -13.51 -9.57
CA SER A 245 2.14 -12.99 -9.47
C SER A 245 1.42 -13.62 -8.29
N GLN A 246 0.61 -12.85 -7.58
CA GLN A 246 -0.23 -13.31 -6.49
C GLN A 246 -1.67 -12.89 -6.77
N THR A 247 -2.60 -13.83 -6.77
CA THR A 247 -4.01 -13.54 -7.04
C THR A 247 -4.93 -14.19 -6.02
N GLY A 248 -6.07 -13.55 -5.78
CA GLY A 248 -7.09 -14.08 -4.89
C GLY A 248 -8.40 -13.32 -5.00
N TRP A 249 -9.48 -13.95 -4.54
CA TRP A 249 -10.84 -13.38 -4.49
C TRP A 249 -11.33 -13.24 -3.07
N GLY A 250 -12.20 -12.25 -2.85
CA GLY A 250 -12.92 -12.05 -1.60
C GLY A 250 -14.27 -11.38 -1.81
N TRP A 251 -15.17 -11.56 -0.84
CA TRP A 251 -16.53 -11.03 -0.89
C TRP A 251 -16.80 -10.18 0.35
N THR A 252 -17.31 -8.97 0.14
CA THR A 252 -17.64 -8.01 1.19
C THR A 252 -19.15 -7.80 1.24
N PRO A 253 -19.86 -8.32 2.23
CA PRO A 253 -21.21 -7.86 2.54
C PRO A 253 -21.20 -6.40 3.00
N ILE A 254 -22.24 -5.63 2.66
CA ILE A 254 -22.34 -4.20 2.96
C ILE A 254 -23.75 -3.91 3.44
N LEU A 255 -23.87 -3.13 4.52
CA LEU A 255 -25.13 -2.60 5.02
C LEU A 255 -25.02 -1.08 5.10
N SER A 256 -26.09 -0.37 4.76
CA SER A 256 -26.13 1.07 4.93
C SER A 256 -27.51 1.60 5.28
N VAL A 257 -27.52 2.73 5.95
CA VAL A 257 -28.71 3.50 6.33
C VAL A 257 -28.45 4.97 6.04
N ASP A 258 -29.47 5.66 5.57
CA ASP A 258 -29.46 7.10 5.33
C ASP A 258 -30.72 7.71 5.91
N TYR A 259 -30.55 8.81 6.67
CA TYR A 259 -31.64 9.52 7.34
C TYR A 259 -31.59 11.01 7.06
N LYS A 260 -32.60 11.47 6.32
CA LYS A 260 -32.74 12.85 5.88
C LYS A 260 -33.80 13.58 6.69
N VAL A 261 -33.47 14.71 7.31
CA VAL A 261 -34.42 15.51 8.10
C VAL A 261 -34.13 17.00 7.96
N GLY A 262 -35.08 17.73 7.42
CA GLY A 262 -34.94 19.17 7.19
C GLY A 262 -33.69 19.49 6.32
N ALA A 263 -32.77 20.27 6.87
CA ALA A 263 -31.52 20.66 6.22
C ALA A 263 -30.37 19.68 6.44
N PHE A 264 -30.62 18.56 7.16
CA PHE A 264 -29.59 17.58 7.51
C PHE A 264 -29.82 16.26 6.80
N ASN A 265 -28.69 15.62 6.45
CA ASN A 265 -28.63 14.23 6.03
C ASN A 265 -27.58 13.50 6.88
N PHE A 266 -27.93 12.34 7.42
CA PHE A 266 -27.04 11.49 8.21
C PHE A 266 -26.98 10.12 7.56
N ALA A 267 -25.80 9.53 7.50
CA ALA A 267 -25.66 8.19 6.96
C ALA A 267 -24.64 7.37 7.73
N ALA A 268 -24.85 6.06 7.72
CA ALA A 268 -23.87 5.10 8.19
C ALA A 268 -23.81 3.91 7.24
N ARG A 269 -22.58 3.41 7.01
CA ARG A 269 -22.31 2.22 6.21
C ARG A 269 -21.34 1.32 6.97
N TYR A 270 -21.63 0.02 6.92
CA TYR A 270 -20.75 -1.01 7.46
C TYR A 270 -20.39 -2.02 6.37
N GLU A 271 -19.10 -2.17 6.12
CA GLU A 271 -18.52 -3.20 5.27
C GLU A 271 -17.90 -4.27 6.17
N PHE A 272 -18.28 -5.52 5.95
CA PHE A 272 -17.74 -6.63 6.72
C PHE A 272 -16.29 -6.93 6.28
N ASN A 273 -15.50 -7.51 7.19
CA ASN A 273 -14.16 -7.97 6.87
C ASN A 273 -14.20 -8.98 5.71
N THR A 274 -13.35 -8.75 4.71
CA THR A 274 -13.27 -9.60 3.53
C THR A 274 -12.04 -10.51 3.65
N LYS A 275 -12.29 -11.80 3.77
CA LYS A 275 -11.22 -12.79 3.72
C LYS A 275 -10.70 -12.94 2.29
N VAL A 276 -9.41 -12.69 2.08
CA VAL A 276 -8.71 -12.91 0.82
C VAL A 276 -7.51 -13.81 1.09
N ARG A 277 -7.39 -14.88 0.30
CA ARG A 277 -6.24 -15.77 0.31
C ARG A 277 -5.62 -15.75 -1.06
N LEU A 278 -4.34 -15.34 -1.10
CA LEU A 278 -3.58 -15.25 -2.33
C LEU A 278 -2.84 -16.55 -2.57
N THR A 279 -2.65 -16.85 -3.85
CA THR A 279 -1.82 -17.95 -4.34
C THR A 279 -0.74 -17.39 -5.26
N ASN A 280 0.49 -17.87 -5.07
CA ASN A 280 1.63 -17.53 -5.91
C ASN A 280 1.61 -18.27 -7.23
N LYS A 281 1.97 -17.55 -8.29
CA LYS A 281 2.41 -18.09 -9.56
C LYS A 281 3.76 -17.46 -9.88
N THR A 282 4.82 -18.25 -9.66
CA THR A 282 6.20 -17.79 -9.83
C THR A 282 6.81 -18.44 -11.05
N GLY A 283 7.09 -17.66 -12.09
CA GLY A 283 7.69 -18.14 -13.34
C GLY A 283 9.22 -18.19 -13.27
N ILE A 284 9.83 -17.20 -12.60
CA ILE A 284 11.28 -17.07 -12.42
C ILE A 284 11.56 -16.81 -10.96
N GLY A 285 12.64 -17.35 -10.43
CA GLY A 285 13.13 -17.06 -9.08
C GLY A 285 12.59 -17.97 -7.99
N GLN A 286 12.07 -19.15 -8.32
CA GLN A 286 11.66 -20.16 -7.33
C GLN A 286 12.81 -20.50 -6.37
N ASP A 287 14.05 -20.50 -6.86
CA ASP A 287 15.27 -20.78 -6.10
C ASP A 287 15.97 -19.51 -5.57
N ALA A 288 15.33 -18.34 -5.69
CA ALA A 288 15.96 -17.07 -5.29
C ALA A 288 16.09 -16.90 -3.75
N GLY A 289 15.74 -17.93 -2.97
CA GLY A 289 15.84 -17.92 -1.51
C GLY A 289 14.78 -17.01 -0.84
N MET A 290 13.65 -16.80 -1.51
CA MET A 290 12.52 -15.98 -1.03
C MET A 290 11.32 -16.88 -0.72
N PRO A 291 11.20 -17.43 0.51
CA PRO A 291 10.15 -18.40 0.85
C PRO A 291 8.73 -17.91 0.56
N GLN A 292 8.51 -16.59 0.68
CA GLN A 292 7.20 -15.96 0.45
C GLN A 292 6.77 -15.91 -1.02
N TYR A 293 7.67 -16.21 -1.97
CA TYR A 293 7.40 -16.20 -3.41
C TYR A 293 7.54 -17.59 -4.07
N VAL A 294 7.59 -18.65 -3.26
CA VAL A 294 7.62 -20.02 -3.78
C VAL A 294 6.37 -20.27 -4.63
N ASP A 295 6.56 -20.90 -5.81
CA ASP A 295 5.46 -21.23 -6.71
C ASP A 295 4.45 -22.18 -6.04
N GLY A 296 3.17 -21.89 -6.24
CA GLY A 296 2.08 -22.66 -5.63
C GLY A 296 1.87 -22.40 -4.14
N LEU A 297 2.68 -21.55 -3.46
CA LEU A 297 2.38 -21.13 -2.09
C LEU A 297 1.01 -20.46 -2.06
N SER A 298 0.13 -21.02 -1.26
CA SER A 298 -1.26 -20.58 -1.09
C SER A 298 -1.54 -20.18 0.36
N ASP A 299 -2.76 -19.75 0.66
CA ASP A 299 -3.17 -19.28 1.98
C ASP A 299 -2.42 -18.04 2.48
N ILE A 300 -1.90 -17.22 1.56
CA ILE A 300 -1.27 -15.95 1.88
C ILE A 300 -2.38 -14.95 2.20
N ALA A 301 -2.57 -14.63 3.48
CA ALA A 301 -3.62 -13.69 3.91
C ALA A 301 -3.35 -12.26 3.41
N SER A 302 -4.37 -11.69 2.78
CA SER A 302 -4.41 -10.29 2.30
C SER A 302 -5.82 -9.73 2.49
N ASP A 303 -6.36 -9.85 3.70
CA ASP A 303 -7.72 -9.47 4.01
C ASP A 303 -7.96 -7.98 3.77
N ILE A 304 -9.18 -7.63 3.37
CA ILE A 304 -9.64 -6.25 3.34
C ILE A 304 -10.34 -5.99 4.67
N PRO A 305 -9.84 -5.07 5.52
CA PRO A 305 -10.45 -4.77 6.81
C PRO A 305 -11.92 -4.39 6.69
N GLY A 306 -12.72 -4.77 7.67
CA GLY A 306 -14.05 -4.21 7.81
C GLY A 306 -13.98 -2.69 7.95
N LEU A 307 -15.02 -1.98 7.51
CA LEU A 307 -15.06 -0.52 7.50
C LEU A 307 -16.40 -0.03 8.03
N LEU A 308 -16.38 0.82 9.05
CA LEU A 308 -17.52 1.63 9.47
C LEU A 308 -17.30 3.07 8.97
N THR A 309 -18.25 3.59 8.20
CA THR A 309 -18.32 5.02 7.88
C THR A 309 -19.56 5.63 8.49
N VAL A 310 -19.43 6.85 8.99
CA VAL A 310 -20.53 7.68 9.50
C VAL A 310 -20.37 9.07 8.94
N GLY A 311 -21.42 9.64 8.40
CA GLY A 311 -21.41 10.96 7.82
C GLY A 311 -22.59 11.82 8.21
N ALA A 312 -22.37 13.13 8.11
CA ALA A 312 -23.43 14.14 8.23
C ALA A 312 -23.21 15.22 7.17
N GLN A 313 -24.28 15.64 6.52
CA GLN A 313 -24.29 16.80 5.62
C GLN A 313 -25.34 17.78 6.10
N TRP A 314 -24.97 19.05 6.13
CA TRP A 314 -25.84 20.16 6.53
C TRP A 314 -25.91 21.20 5.41
N ALA A 315 -27.11 21.42 4.87
CA ALA A 315 -27.42 22.54 4.01
C ALA A 315 -27.62 23.82 4.85
N VAL A 316 -26.51 24.50 5.15
CA VAL A 316 -26.50 25.74 5.99
C VAL A 316 -27.43 26.82 5.41
N ILE A 317 -27.34 26.96 4.11
CA ILE A 317 -28.27 27.72 3.25
C ILE A 317 -28.42 26.89 1.94
N PRO A 318 -29.43 27.17 1.11
CA PRO A 318 -29.64 26.42 -0.12
C PRO A 318 -28.40 26.32 -1.04
N ALA A 319 -27.51 27.30 -0.99
CA ALA A 319 -26.31 27.36 -1.81
C ALA A 319 -25.05 26.77 -1.13
N VAL A 320 -25.07 26.51 0.19
CA VAL A 320 -23.88 26.06 0.92
C VAL A 320 -24.16 24.78 1.69
N ARG A 321 -23.36 23.76 1.44
CA ARG A 321 -23.39 22.48 2.14
C ARG A 321 -22.06 22.25 2.85
N VAL A 322 -22.15 21.84 4.12
CA VAL A 322 -21.02 21.39 4.94
C VAL A 322 -21.19 19.91 5.22
N SER A 323 -20.16 19.14 5.00
CA SER A 323 -20.15 17.68 5.18
C SER A 323 -19.07 17.27 6.16
N LEU A 324 -19.39 16.33 7.03
CA LEU A 324 -18.48 15.67 7.97
C LEU A 324 -18.51 14.17 7.71
N GLY A 325 -17.37 13.52 7.84
CA GLY A 325 -17.24 12.07 7.74
C GLY A 325 -16.28 11.51 8.76
N PHE A 326 -16.52 10.28 9.14
CA PHE A 326 -15.65 9.50 9.99
C PHE A 326 -15.58 8.06 9.47
N HIS A 327 -14.34 7.54 9.31
CA HIS A 327 -14.07 6.17 8.94
C HIS A 327 -13.30 5.46 10.04
N ASN A 328 -13.68 4.23 10.35
CA ASN A 328 -12.91 3.33 11.21
C ASN A 328 -12.70 2.01 10.49
N PHE A 329 -11.46 1.73 10.12
CA PHE A 329 -11.05 0.46 9.53
C PHE A 329 -10.68 -0.52 10.63
N PHE A 330 -11.27 -1.71 10.62
CA PHE A 330 -11.03 -2.73 11.64
C PHE A 330 -9.79 -3.57 11.31
N ASP A 331 -8.64 -2.93 11.17
CA ASP A 331 -7.36 -3.55 10.75
C ASP A 331 -6.94 -4.68 11.67
N LYS A 332 -7.20 -4.56 12.98
CA LYS A 332 -6.87 -5.58 13.99
C LYS A 332 -7.62 -6.89 13.81
N GLN A 333 -8.73 -6.88 13.07
CA GLN A 333 -9.58 -8.05 12.82
C GLN A 333 -9.32 -8.68 11.46
N ALA A 334 -8.50 -8.05 10.63
CA ALA A 334 -8.09 -8.55 9.32
C ALA A 334 -6.77 -9.31 9.43
N SER A 335 -6.64 -10.42 8.72
CA SER A 335 -5.42 -11.22 8.71
C SER A 335 -4.49 -10.78 7.59
N PHE A 336 -3.19 -10.67 7.90
CA PHE A 336 -2.17 -10.32 6.93
C PHE A 336 -0.97 -11.25 7.07
N TYR A 337 -0.45 -11.69 5.93
CA TYR A 337 0.71 -12.56 5.89
C TYR A 337 1.96 -11.83 6.41
N ASN A 338 2.70 -12.50 7.27
CA ASN A 338 3.97 -12.05 7.82
C ASN A 338 5.10 -12.92 7.25
N ALA A 339 5.85 -12.37 6.30
CA ALA A 339 6.92 -13.10 5.66
C ALA A 339 8.08 -13.47 6.61
N ALA A 340 8.20 -12.78 7.75
CA ALA A 340 9.24 -13.09 8.73
C ALA A 340 8.92 -14.35 9.55
N SER A 341 7.65 -14.61 9.86
CA SER A 341 7.18 -15.80 10.58
C SER A 341 6.67 -16.91 9.65
N GLY A 342 6.31 -16.57 8.40
CA GLY A 342 5.62 -17.47 7.48
C GLY A 342 4.15 -17.71 7.86
N GLN A 343 3.58 -16.88 8.74
CA GLN A 343 2.22 -17.00 9.27
C GLN A 343 1.34 -15.81 8.88
N ASN A 344 0.03 -15.95 9.11
CA ASN A 344 -0.96 -14.89 8.86
C ASN A 344 -1.25 -14.09 10.15
N ASP A 345 -0.20 -13.58 10.81
CA ASP A 345 -0.23 -12.98 12.14
C ASP A 345 0.21 -11.50 12.19
N ARG A 346 0.50 -10.88 11.06
CA ARG A 346 1.08 -9.53 11.00
C ARG A 346 0.20 -8.47 11.68
N GLN A 347 -1.13 -8.64 11.70
CA GLN A 347 -2.07 -7.72 12.37
C GLN A 347 -1.91 -7.65 13.88
N GLU A 348 -1.23 -8.62 14.51
CA GLU A 348 -1.02 -8.62 15.97
C GLU A 348 -0.13 -7.45 16.43
N ALA A 349 0.72 -6.94 15.54
CA ALA A 349 1.53 -5.75 15.80
C ALA A 349 0.74 -4.43 15.71
N ILE A 350 -0.53 -4.43 15.28
CA ILE A 350 -1.37 -3.22 15.20
C ILE A 350 -1.86 -2.83 16.59
N LYS A 351 -1.56 -1.62 17.05
CA LYS A 351 -1.98 -1.11 18.37
C LYS A 351 -3.45 -0.68 18.40
N HIS A 352 -3.91 0.03 17.37
CA HIS A 352 -5.30 0.46 17.23
C HIS A 352 -5.72 0.47 15.76
N ASN A 353 -7.02 0.52 15.51
CA ASN A 353 -7.58 0.60 14.18
C ASN A 353 -7.23 1.92 13.49
N THR A 354 -7.10 1.89 12.16
CA THR A 354 -6.94 3.10 11.35
C THR A 354 -8.22 3.92 11.35
N ARG A 355 -8.09 5.24 11.44
CA ARG A 355 -9.18 6.19 11.46
C ARG A 355 -8.96 7.31 10.48
N GLU A 356 -10.07 7.76 9.87
CA GLU A 356 -10.09 8.94 9.01
C GLU A 356 -11.16 9.91 9.48
N TYR A 357 -10.83 11.19 9.44
CA TYR A 357 -11.72 12.31 9.76
C TYR A 357 -11.80 13.20 8.53
N LEU A 358 -13.01 13.47 8.07
CA LEU A 358 -13.28 14.14 6.82
C LEU A 358 -14.15 15.37 7.03
N LEU A 359 -13.81 16.43 6.32
CA LEU A 359 -14.57 17.69 6.32
C LEU A 359 -14.63 18.21 4.89
N GLY A 360 -15.78 18.72 4.48
CA GLY A 360 -15.93 19.34 3.18
C GLY A 360 -16.97 20.44 3.14
N VAL A 361 -16.77 21.36 2.21
CA VAL A 361 -17.69 22.46 1.94
C VAL A 361 -17.95 22.53 0.43
N GLU A 362 -19.19 22.68 0.06
CA GLU A 362 -19.62 22.90 -1.30
C GLU A 362 -20.43 24.22 -1.37
N TYR A 363 -20.16 25.00 -2.40
CA TYR A 363 -20.83 26.27 -2.64
C TYR A 363 -21.32 26.37 -4.08
N ASP A 364 -22.64 26.53 -4.24
CA ASP A 364 -23.28 26.78 -5.53
C ASP A 364 -23.12 28.28 -5.89
N VAL A 365 -21.97 28.59 -6.53
CA VAL A 365 -21.64 29.99 -6.95
C VAL A 365 -22.62 30.46 -8.01
N LEU A 366 -23.05 29.57 -8.87
CA LEU A 366 -24.05 29.77 -9.90
C LEU A 366 -25.03 28.60 -9.91
N LYS A 367 -26.21 28.79 -10.51
CA LYS A 367 -27.17 27.66 -10.70
C LYS A 367 -26.56 26.44 -11.39
N LYS A 368 -25.50 26.65 -12.19
CA LYS A 368 -24.83 25.59 -12.96
C LYS A 368 -23.43 25.23 -12.42
N LEU A 369 -22.88 25.97 -11.45
CA LEU A 369 -21.51 25.79 -10.99
C LEU A 369 -21.46 25.67 -9.49
N THR A 370 -21.00 24.52 -9.01
CA THR A 370 -20.66 24.23 -7.63
C THR A 370 -19.14 24.17 -7.48
N LEU A 371 -18.58 24.94 -6.57
CA LEU A 371 -17.18 24.80 -6.14
C LEU A 371 -17.13 23.98 -4.85
N SER A 372 -16.04 23.25 -4.66
CA SER A 372 -15.86 22.40 -3.49
C SER A 372 -14.42 22.46 -2.98
N VAL A 373 -14.29 22.36 -1.67
CA VAL A 373 -13.03 22.15 -0.97
C VAL A 373 -13.27 21.20 0.19
N GLY A 374 -12.32 20.30 0.44
CA GLY A 374 -12.42 19.42 1.60
C GLY A 374 -11.09 18.80 1.97
N GLY A 375 -11.02 18.28 3.19
CA GLY A 375 -9.84 17.67 3.75
C GLY A 375 -10.13 16.31 4.37
N GLN A 376 -9.10 15.49 4.43
CA GLN A 376 -9.11 14.17 5.08
C GLN A 376 -7.86 14.02 5.93
N LEU A 377 -8.04 13.66 7.19
CA LEU A 377 -6.97 13.34 8.12
C LEU A 377 -6.96 11.83 8.35
N THR A 378 -5.88 11.14 7.97
CA THR A 378 -5.71 9.69 8.17
C THR A 378 -4.72 9.42 9.29
N ARG A 379 -5.12 8.57 10.24
CA ARG A 379 -4.32 8.12 11.38
C ARG A 379 -4.26 6.60 11.40
N PHE A 380 -3.05 6.05 11.16
CA PHE A 380 -2.78 4.62 11.16
C PHE A 380 -2.51 4.10 12.56
N GLY A 381 -2.86 2.85 12.81
CA GLY A 381 -2.78 2.20 14.11
C GLY A 381 -1.47 1.50 14.43
N TRP A 382 -0.37 1.80 13.75
CA TRP A 382 0.90 1.08 13.89
C TRP A 382 1.64 1.38 15.20
N GLY A 383 1.39 2.53 15.81
CA GLY A 383 2.13 3.02 16.97
C GLY A 383 3.61 3.25 16.66
N ASP A 384 4.44 3.31 17.70
CA ASP A 384 5.88 3.55 17.58
C ASP A 384 6.69 2.32 17.15
N ASP A 385 6.02 1.19 16.97
CA ASP A 385 6.64 -0.12 16.77
C ASP A 385 7.03 -0.41 15.32
N TYR A 386 7.01 0.52 14.46
CA TYR A 386 7.44 0.48 13.04
C TYR A 386 7.39 -0.91 12.34
N GLY A 387 6.74 -1.92 12.95
CA GLY A 387 6.66 -3.29 12.45
C GLY A 387 5.97 -3.42 11.09
N PHE A 388 5.21 -2.38 10.71
CA PHE A 388 4.54 -2.26 9.42
C PHE A 388 5.17 -1.22 8.49
N ILE A 389 6.23 -0.54 8.94
CA ILE A 389 6.92 0.47 8.15
C ILE A 389 8.20 -0.13 7.62
N TYR A 390 8.18 -0.44 6.34
CA TYR A 390 9.33 -0.92 5.59
C TYR A 390 9.65 0.06 4.47
N ASP A 391 10.89 0.15 4.09
CA ASP A 391 11.37 1.03 3.02
C ASP A 391 10.66 0.77 1.67
N GLN A 392 10.26 -0.47 1.39
CA GLN A 392 9.51 -0.83 0.17
C GLN A 392 8.03 -0.43 0.24
N SER A 393 7.43 -0.47 1.42
CA SER A 393 6.02 -0.18 1.60
C SER A 393 5.75 0.36 3.00
N TYR A 394 5.35 1.61 3.08
CA TYR A 394 5.05 2.25 4.35
C TYR A 394 3.75 3.03 4.27
N ASN A 395 2.94 2.86 5.31
CA ASN A 395 1.75 3.64 5.57
C ASN A 395 2.03 4.58 6.73
N ILE A 396 2.01 5.85 6.46
CA ILE A 396 2.27 6.90 7.44
C ILE A 396 1.10 7.86 7.50
N ASN A 397 0.89 8.47 8.64
CA ASN A 397 -0.17 9.43 8.85
C ASN A 397 -0.14 10.53 7.80
N SER A 398 -1.29 11.02 7.44
CA SER A 398 -1.39 12.00 6.37
C SER A 398 -2.55 12.95 6.55
N PHE A 399 -2.43 14.11 5.90
CA PHE A 399 -3.49 15.04 5.64
C PHE A 399 -3.65 15.20 4.12
N SER A 400 -4.87 15.10 3.64
CA SER A 400 -5.20 15.30 2.22
C SER A 400 -6.08 16.50 2.04
N LEU A 401 -5.86 17.25 0.97
CA LEU A 401 -6.67 18.38 0.55
C LEU A 401 -7.20 18.14 -0.85
N GLY A 402 -8.51 18.27 -1.00
CA GLY A 402 -9.21 18.20 -2.27
C GLY A 402 -9.84 19.53 -2.64
N VAL A 403 -9.79 19.89 -3.90
CA VAL A 403 -10.49 21.06 -4.46
C VAL A 403 -11.05 20.68 -5.83
N GLY A 404 -12.16 21.30 -6.21
CA GLY A 404 -12.73 21.02 -7.52
C GLY A 404 -14.05 21.72 -7.77
N LEU A 405 -14.66 21.32 -8.87
CA LEU A 405 -15.93 21.89 -9.31
C LEU A 405 -16.85 20.79 -9.89
N ASN A 406 -18.15 21.07 -9.84
CA ASN A 406 -19.16 20.39 -10.64
C ASN A 406 -19.83 21.45 -11.53
N TYR A 407 -19.86 21.19 -12.84
CA TYR A 407 -20.52 22.06 -13.81
C TYR A 407 -21.69 21.33 -14.50
N ARG A 408 -22.89 21.84 -14.30
CA ARG A 408 -24.12 21.36 -14.95
C ARG A 408 -24.23 21.95 -16.35
N ILE A 409 -24.00 21.13 -17.37
CA ILE A 409 -24.18 21.51 -18.78
C ILE A 409 -25.67 21.78 -19.02
N ASN A 410 -26.50 20.85 -18.58
CA ASN A 410 -27.96 20.92 -18.61
C ASN A 410 -28.55 20.10 -17.44
N ASP A 411 -29.86 19.93 -17.40
CA ASP A 411 -30.55 19.21 -16.30
C ASP A 411 -30.24 17.72 -16.24
N ARG A 412 -29.55 17.15 -17.22
CA ARG A 412 -29.22 15.72 -17.30
C ARG A 412 -27.74 15.43 -17.24
N ILE A 413 -26.89 16.38 -17.62
CA ILE A 413 -25.45 16.18 -17.79
C ILE A 413 -24.70 17.15 -16.89
N SER A 414 -23.79 16.60 -16.07
CA SER A 414 -22.80 17.40 -15.34
C SER A 414 -21.41 16.80 -15.46
N ILE A 415 -20.40 17.65 -15.31
CA ILE A 415 -18.97 17.30 -15.30
C ILE A 415 -18.39 17.66 -13.95
N ASP A 416 -17.64 16.73 -13.35
CA ASP A 416 -16.79 16.98 -12.19
C ASP A 416 -15.35 17.13 -12.65
N ALA A 417 -14.62 18.09 -12.08
CA ALA A 417 -13.18 18.21 -12.21
C ALA A 417 -12.57 18.42 -10.82
N ALA A 418 -11.51 17.71 -10.51
CA ALA A 418 -10.92 17.75 -9.19
C ALA A 418 -9.41 17.60 -9.19
N PHE A 419 -8.79 18.20 -8.18
CA PHE A 419 -7.40 18.04 -7.80
C PHE A 419 -7.35 17.62 -6.32
N PHE A 420 -6.55 16.60 -6.01
CA PHE A 420 -6.41 16.07 -4.67
C PHE A 420 -4.94 15.82 -4.37
N LYS A 421 -4.46 16.32 -3.24
CA LYS A 421 -3.08 16.18 -2.81
C LYS A 421 -3.00 15.67 -1.39
N THR A 422 -2.17 14.65 -1.18
CA THR A 422 -1.89 14.10 0.14
C THR A 422 -0.51 14.52 0.61
N PHE A 423 -0.45 15.05 1.83
CA PHE A 423 0.73 15.42 2.58
C PHE A 423 0.94 14.37 3.66
N TYR A 424 2.08 13.71 3.64
CA TYR A 424 2.42 12.65 4.58
C TYR A 424 3.35 13.17 5.65
N ASP A 425 3.20 12.66 6.87
CA ASP A 425 4.18 12.87 7.93
C ASP A 425 5.53 12.27 7.50
N ARG A 426 6.62 12.85 7.97
CA ARG A 426 7.95 12.25 7.83
C ARG A 426 8.14 11.23 8.95
N VAL A 427 8.70 10.08 8.64
CA VAL A 427 9.03 9.06 9.63
C VAL A 427 10.53 8.81 9.60
N ASP A 428 11.19 9.03 10.73
CA ASP A 428 12.59 8.69 10.95
C ASP A 428 12.65 7.44 11.83
N LYS A 429 13.12 6.33 11.24
CA LYS A 429 13.18 5.01 11.85
C LYS A 429 14.61 4.66 12.23
N GLN A 430 14.90 4.53 13.52
CA GLN A 430 16.17 4.02 14.02
C GLN A 430 16.06 2.51 14.24
N MET A 431 17.07 1.77 13.81
CA MET A 431 17.12 0.31 13.92
C MET A 431 18.42 -0.11 14.57
N ALA A 432 18.36 -0.87 15.65
CA ALA A 432 19.55 -1.43 16.31
C ALA A 432 20.26 -2.44 15.41
N ASP A 433 19.50 -3.18 14.61
CA ASP A 433 19.96 -4.02 13.51
C ASP A 433 19.24 -3.55 12.23
N TYR A 434 19.99 -2.91 11.34
CA TYR A 434 19.44 -2.30 10.14
C TYR A 434 18.71 -3.33 9.27
N ASN A 435 17.39 -3.15 9.13
CA ASN A 435 16.49 -4.06 8.39
C ASN A 435 16.66 -5.55 8.75
N ARG A 436 17.06 -5.85 10.00
CA ARG A 436 17.36 -7.19 10.50
C ARG A 436 18.43 -7.93 9.71
N THR A 437 19.33 -7.18 9.06
CA THR A 437 20.40 -7.72 8.21
C THR A 437 21.36 -8.60 9.01
N GLY A 438 21.74 -8.17 10.19
CA GLY A 438 22.62 -8.91 11.09
C GLY A 438 21.97 -10.20 11.61
N ASP A 439 20.74 -10.13 12.08
CA ASP A 439 19.96 -11.28 12.56
C ASP A 439 19.78 -12.34 11.46
N SER A 440 19.40 -11.90 10.25
CA SER A 440 19.30 -12.77 9.08
C SER A 440 20.62 -13.42 8.73
N THR A 441 21.71 -12.66 8.69
CA THR A 441 23.05 -13.16 8.39
C THR A 441 23.51 -14.14 9.45
N TYR A 442 23.31 -13.85 10.73
CA TYR A 442 23.65 -14.75 11.84
C TYR A 442 22.92 -16.09 11.76
N THR A 443 21.59 -16.05 11.54
CA THR A 443 20.77 -17.27 11.44
C THR A 443 21.28 -18.20 10.32
N LYS A 444 21.65 -17.63 9.20
CA LYS A 444 22.20 -18.37 8.05
C LYS A 444 23.58 -18.94 8.37
N LEU A 445 24.46 -18.15 9.00
CA LEU A 445 25.76 -18.59 9.43
C LEU A 445 25.68 -19.74 10.43
N GLN A 446 24.77 -19.64 11.39
CA GLN A 446 24.51 -20.70 12.37
C GLN A 446 24.05 -22.00 11.70
N SER A 447 23.13 -21.91 10.73
CA SER A 447 22.62 -23.07 9.98
C SER A 447 23.72 -23.78 9.23
N ALA A 448 24.73 -23.04 8.74
CA ALA A 448 25.79 -23.60 7.92
C ALA A 448 27.04 -24.04 8.69
N LEU A 449 27.37 -23.38 9.80
CA LEU A 449 28.62 -23.59 10.57
C LEU A 449 28.39 -24.14 11.98
N GLY A 450 27.14 -24.14 12.46
CA GLY A 450 26.86 -24.52 13.84
C GLY A 450 27.66 -23.65 14.84
N GLN A 451 28.27 -24.28 15.83
CA GLN A 451 29.11 -23.59 16.82
C GLN A 451 30.39 -22.97 16.24
N GLY A 452 30.78 -23.35 15.00
CA GLY A 452 31.93 -22.79 14.32
C GLY A 452 31.82 -21.27 14.08
N ALA A 453 30.61 -20.72 13.96
CA ALA A 453 30.38 -19.28 13.83
C ALA A 453 30.87 -18.51 15.07
N ALA A 454 30.60 -19.01 16.26
CA ALA A 454 31.04 -18.40 17.52
C ALA A 454 32.56 -18.42 17.69
N TYR A 455 33.22 -19.52 17.31
CA TYR A 455 34.70 -19.61 17.34
C TYR A 455 35.39 -18.58 16.45
N LEU A 456 34.67 -18.03 15.48
CA LEU A 456 35.17 -17.02 14.54
C LEU A 456 34.77 -15.61 14.98
N GLY A 457 34.22 -15.45 16.17
CA GLY A 457 33.78 -14.16 16.70
C GLY A 457 32.53 -13.59 16.00
N LEU A 458 31.78 -14.44 15.27
CA LEU A 458 30.56 -14.03 14.56
C LEU A 458 29.34 -14.34 15.42
N THR A 459 29.29 -13.64 16.51
CA THR A 459 28.13 -13.66 17.39
C THR A 459 27.01 -12.78 16.80
N LYS A 460 25.81 -12.95 17.28
CA LYS A 460 24.66 -12.10 16.89
C LYS A 460 24.98 -10.61 17.13
N GLU A 461 25.59 -10.29 18.25
CA GLU A 461 25.99 -8.93 18.63
C GLU A 461 27.03 -8.35 17.66
N ALA A 462 27.99 -9.17 17.23
CA ALA A 462 29.04 -8.76 16.30
C ALA A 462 28.51 -8.44 14.89
N LEU A 463 27.39 -9.04 14.51
CA LEU A 463 26.72 -8.86 13.23
C LEU A 463 25.61 -7.80 13.28
N THR A 464 25.13 -7.46 14.46
CA THR A 464 24.11 -6.42 14.66
C THR A 464 24.73 -5.05 14.43
N ILE A 465 24.46 -4.45 13.27
CA ILE A 465 24.96 -3.13 12.89
C ILE A 465 23.77 -2.16 12.82
N PRO A 466 23.80 -1.07 13.61
CA PRO A 466 22.72 -0.11 13.61
C PRO A 466 22.63 0.68 12.31
N GLY A 467 21.45 1.18 12.02
CA GLY A 467 21.18 2.05 10.89
C GLY A 467 19.85 2.78 11.03
N SER A 468 19.55 3.62 10.05
CA SER A 468 18.30 4.38 10.07
C SER A 468 17.75 4.60 8.68
N ASP A 469 16.43 4.71 8.59
CA ASP A 469 15.71 5.17 7.41
C ASP A 469 14.90 6.42 7.73
N SER A 470 14.94 7.40 6.82
CA SER A 470 14.03 8.53 6.78
C SER A 470 13.09 8.37 5.60
N LEU A 471 11.79 8.23 5.88
CA LEU A 471 10.75 7.88 4.93
C LEU A 471 9.90 9.10 4.62
N TYR A 472 9.70 9.37 3.35
CA TYR A 472 8.85 10.44 2.86
C TYR A 472 8.03 9.98 1.65
N ARG A 473 6.79 10.46 1.54
CA ARG A 473 5.86 10.09 0.47
C ARG A 473 5.11 11.32 -0.03
N THR A 474 4.82 11.35 -1.33
CA THR A 474 3.91 12.33 -1.93
C THR A 474 2.86 11.60 -2.75
N ASN A 475 1.65 12.16 -2.81
CA ASN A 475 0.60 11.67 -3.70
C ASN A 475 -0.20 12.86 -4.25
N THR A 476 -0.44 12.83 -5.56
CA THR A 476 -1.22 13.85 -6.27
C THR A 476 -2.14 13.15 -7.24
N VAL A 477 -3.42 13.51 -7.22
CA VAL A 477 -4.45 12.91 -8.06
C VAL A 477 -5.22 14.01 -8.80
N PHE A 478 -5.44 13.81 -10.09
CA PHE A 478 -6.38 14.55 -10.91
C PHE A 478 -7.57 13.67 -11.26
N GLY A 479 -8.76 14.24 -11.33
CA GLY A 479 -9.95 13.52 -11.74
C GLY A 479 -10.87 14.33 -12.63
N LEU A 480 -11.49 13.62 -13.59
CA LEU A 480 -12.61 14.08 -14.41
C LEU A 480 -13.74 13.07 -14.32
N GLY A 481 -14.96 13.57 -14.09
CA GLY A 481 -16.16 12.76 -14.00
C GLY A 481 -17.24 13.28 -14.96
N LEU A 482 -17.96 12.38 -15.57
CA LEU A 482 -19.15 12.68 -16.39
C LEU A 482 -20.34 12.01 -15.73
N ASN A 483 -21.35 12.79 -15.34
CA ASN A 483 -22.59 12.30 -14.77
C ASN A 483 -23.75 12.53 -15.75
N TYR A 484 -24.60 11.52 -15.87
CA TYR A 484 -25.80 11.57 -16.69
C TYR A 484 -27.02 11.05 -15.91
N SER A 485 -28.15 11.73 -16.00
CA SER A 485 -29.39 11.33 -15.32
C SER A 485 -30.61 11.48 -16.21
N PHE A 486 -31.55 10.52 -16.14
CA PHE A 486 -32.79 10.51 -16.93
C PHE A 486 -33.95 9.81 -16.22
#